data_1f94568bed33f7ccea002dad20682015
#
_entry.id   1f94568bed33f7ccea002dad20682015
#
_cell.length_a   1.000
_cell.length_b   1.000
_cell.length_c   1.000
_cell.angle_alpha   90.00
_cell.angle_beta   90.00
_cell.angle_gamma   90.00
#
_symmetry.space_group_name_H-M   'P 1'
#
loop_
_entity.id
_entity.type
_entity.pdbx_description
1 polymer ?
#
loop_
_entity_poly.entity_id
_entity_poly.type
_entity_poly.pdbx_seq_one_letter_code
_entity_poly.pdbx_strand_id
1 'polypeptide(L)'
;VTGRFIAVEGADGSGKSTQARLLAERLGAVFTREPGGTPLGERIRALVLDPSGDPPVNRAEALLMAAARAQHVAEVVAPALAAGRDVVSDRYVASSVAYQGYGRGLGADAVLAVNRFATDGLQPDLVVLITIDARVAVRRLGEDLDRIEQAGDAFQAAVVAAYSEMAAEDPARWLVVDGNGTIEEVAARVAAAVEGRLR
;
A
#
# COMPACT_ATOMS: atom_id res chain seq x y z
N VAL A 1 -1.26 17.68 -19.29
CA VAL A 1 -2.04 16.67 -18.55
C VAL A 1 -1.05 15.85 -17.77
N THR A 2 -1.12 15.86 -16.45
CA THR A 2 -0.33 14.98 -15.58
C THR A 2 -0.95 13.57 -15.59
N GLY A 3 -0.11 12.54 -15.41
CA GLY A 3 -0.60 11.17 -15.22
C GLY A 3 -1.42 11.03 -13.94
N ARG A 4 -2.20 9.96 -13.82
CA ARG A 4 -2.99 9.63 -12.63
C ARG A 4 -2.21 8.70 -11.71
N PHE A 5 -2.36 8.90 -10.41
CA PHE A 5 -1.73 8.06 -9.40
C PHE A 5 -2.77 7.21 -8.66
N ILE A 6 -2.63 5.89 -8.73
CA ILE A 6 -3.51 4.92 -8.08
C ILE A 6 -2.69 4.11 -7.08
N ALA A 7 -3.12 4.07 -5.82
CA ALA A 7 -2.56 3.18 -4.81
C ALA A 7 -3.48 1.97 -4.60
N VAL A 8 -2.92 0.78 -4.57
CA VAL A 8 -3.65 -0.45 -4.22
C VAL A 8 -3.25 -0.86 -2.82
N GLU A 9 -4.21 -0.91 -1.93
CA GLU A 9 -4.03 -1.12 -0.50
C GLU A 9 -4.80 -2.36 -0.03
N GLY A 10 -4.48 -2.84 1.16
CA GLY A 10 -5.13 -3.98 1.80
C GLY A 10 -4.18 -4.71 2.74
N ALA A 11 -4.75 -5.50 3.64
CA ALA A 11 -4.01 -6.34 4.56
C ALA A 11 -3.17 -7.39 3.82
N ASP A 12 -2.23 -8.01 4.53
CA ASP A 12 -1.41 -9.07 3.97
C ASP A 12 -2.28 -10.28 3.60
N GLY A 13 -1.93 -10.99 2.53
CA GLY A 13 -2.76 -12.05 1.96
C GLY A 13 -3.96 -11.59 1.13
N SER A 14 -4.28 -10.28 1.04
CA SER A 14 -5.42 -9.78 0.25
C SER A 14 -5.30 -9.98 -1.26
N GLY A 15 -4.09 -10.23 -1.77
CA GLY A 15 -3.83 -10.36 -3.20
C GLY A 15 -3.56 -9.03 -3.92
N LYS A 16 -3.41 -7.93 -3.14
CA LYS A 16 -3.16 -6.57 -3.67
C LYS A 16 -2.04 -6.47 -4.70
N SER A 17 -0.90 -7.16 -4.46
CA SER A 17 0.27 -7.10 -5.37
C SER A 17 -0.04 -7.65 -6.75
N THR A 18 -0.79 -8.76 -6.82
CA THR A 18 -1.27 -9.35 -8.08
C THR A 18 -2.22 -8.40 -8.78
N GLN A 19 -3.19 -7.85 -8.05
CA GLN A 19 -4.20 -6.95 -8.61
C GLN A 19 -3.62 -5.60 -9.04
N ALA A 20 -2.66 -5.06 -8.29
CA ALA A 20 -1.95 -3.83 -8.68
C ALA A 20 -1.19 -4.01 -10.01
N ARG A 21 -0.52 -5.16 -10.20
CA ARG A 21 0.17 -5.48 -11.45
C ARG A 21 -0.80 -5.61 -12.62
N LEU A 22 -1.88 -6.38 -12.46
CA LEU A 22 -2.90 -6.57 -13.49
C LEU A 22 -3.60 -5.25 -13.86
N LEU A 23 -3.86 -4.40 -12.86
CA LEU A 23 -4.43 -3.07 -13.11
C LEU A 23 -3.45 -2.18 -13.90
N ALA A 24 -2.17 -2.18 -13.53
CA ALA A 24 -1.15 -1.42 -14.25
C ALA A 24 -1.00 -1.87 -15.70
N GLU A 25 -0.97 -3.17 -15.95
CA GLU A 25 -0.94 -3.74 -17.30
C GLU A 25 -2.15 -3.31 -18.11
N ARG A 26 -3.36 -3.40 -17.54
CA ARG A 26 -4.61 -3.00 -18.19
C ARG A 26 -4.66 -1.51 -18.56
N LEU A 27 -4.12 -0.65 -17.69
CA LEU A 27 -4.09 0.80 -17.92
C LEU A 27 -2.89 1.28 -18.75
N GLY A 28 -1.91 0.42 -19.04
CA GLY A 28 -0.63 0.82 -19.62
C GLY A 28 0.18 1.72 -18.66
N ALA A 29 -0.06 1.60 -17.36
CA ALA A 29 0.55 2.41 -16.32
C ALA A 29 1.91 1.88 -15.87
N VAL A 30 2.70 2.72 -15.21
CA VAL A 30 3.89 2.30 -14.49
C VAL A 30 3.47 1.52 -13.26
N PHE A 31 3.87 0.25 -13.16
CA PHE A 31 3.74 -0.53 -11.93
C PHE A 31 4.91 -0.27 -11.00
N THR A 32 4.62 -0.06 -9.72
CA THR A 32 5.63 0.07 -8.66
C THR A 32 5.11 -0.45 -7.32
N ARG A 33 5.96 -0.47 -6.27
CA ARG A 33 5.56 -0.97 -4.95
C ARG A 33 6.31 -0.29 -3.82
N GLU A 34 5.73 -0.32 -2.61
CA GLU A 34 6.36 0.14 -1.37
C GLU A 34 6.28 -0.92 -0.24
N PRO A 35 7.27 -0.93 0.67
CA PRO A 35 8.57 -0.28 0.51
C PRO A 35 9.37 -0.94 -0.62
N GLY A 36 10.18 -0.14 -1.34
CA GLY A 36 10.96 -0.62 -2.47
C GLY A 36 10.89 0.31 -3.68
N GLY A 37 10.96 -0.30 -4.89
CA GLY A 37 10.85 0.42 -6.16
C GLY A 37 12.08 1.22 -6.57
N THR A 38 13.09 1.37 -5.72
CA THR A 38 14.38 2.00 -6.00
C THR A 38 15.52 1.23 -5.33
N PRO A 39 16.78 1.37 -5.76
CA PRO A 39 17.89 0.66 -5.12
C PRO A 39 18.04 0.95 -3.62
N LEU A 40 17.77 2.19 -3.18
CA LEU A 40 17.75 2.53 -1.76
C LEU A 40 16.53 1.94 -1.06
N GLY A 41 15.37 2.06 -1.67
CA GLY A 41 14.11 1.51 -1.15
C GLY A 41 14.16 0.00 -0.93
N GLU A 42 14.78 -0.76 -1.84
CA GLU A 42 14.95 -2.21 -1.69
C GLU A 42 15.89 -2.57 -0.51
N ARG A 43 16.95 -1.79 -0.27
CA ARG A 43 17.81 -1.99 0.91
C ARG A 43 17.04 -1.69 2.21
N ILE A 44 16.23 -0.65 2.23
CA ILE A 44 15.39 -0.34 3.38
C ILE A 44 14.34 -1.44 3.58
N ARG A 45 13.71 -1.92 2.50
CA ARG A 45 12.78 -3.04 2.54
C ARG A 45 13.42 -4.27 3.20
N ALA A 46 14.60 -4.68 2.73
CA ALA A 46 15.32 -5.81 3.30
C ALA A 46 15.56 -5.61 4.80
N LEU A 47 16.02 -4.43 5.22
CA LEU A 47 16.27 -4.11 6.64
C LEU A 47 14.98 -4.17 7.49
N VAL A 48 13.87 -3.64 6.97
CA VAL A 48 12.62 -3.53 7.73
C VAL A 48 11.87 -4.85 7.80
N LEU A 49 11.92 -5.69 6.76
CA LEU A 49 11.15 -6.93 6.68
C LEU A 49 11.91 -8.18 7.14
N ASP A 50 13.23 -8.11 7.34
CA ASP A 50 14.04 -9.26 7.76
C ASP A 50 13.60 -9.78 9.13
N PRO A 51 13.07 -11.03 9.22
CA PRO A 51 12.65 -11.61 10.48
C PRO A 51 13.82 -12.07 11.35
N SER A 52 15.04 -12.19 10.77
CA SER A 52 16.24 -12.68 11.47
C SER A 52 17.10 -11.55 12.05
N GLY A 53 16.91 -10.30 11.60
CA GLY A 53 17.66 -9.15 12.05
C GLY A 53 17.10 -8.52 13.33
N ASP A 54 17.91 -7.64 13.96
CA ASP A 54 17.46 -6.84 15.09
C ASP A 54 16.31 -5.92 14.66
N PRO A 55 15.13 -5.99 15.32
CA PRO A 55 13.99 -5.19 14.91
C PRO A 55 14.23 -3.71 15.20
N PRO A 56 13.95 -2.80 14.25
CA PRO A 56 13.94 -1.39 14.56
C PRO A 56 12.83 -1.09 15.55
N VAL A 57 13.04 -0.14 16.46
CA VAL A 57 11.95 0.39 17.29
C VAL A 57 10.86 1.01 16.41
N ASN A 58 9.61 1.05 16.87
CA ASN A 58 8.46 1.47 16.06
C ASN A 58 8.66 2.82 15.33
N ARG A 59 9.27 3.80 15.98
CA ARG A 59 9.57 5.10 15.34
C ARG A 59 10.62 4.99 14.24
N ALA A 60 11.66 4.15 14.43
CA ALA A 60 12.66 3.91 13.40
C ALA A 60 12.05 3.17 12.20
N GLU A 61 11.17 2.19 12.44
CA GLU A 61 10.39 1.51 11.37
C GLU A 61 9.61 2.53 10.54
N ALA A 62 8.84 3.42 11.18
CA ALA A 62 8.06 4.45 10.49
C ALA A 62 8.93 5.42 9.69
N LEU A 63 10.08 5.85 10.23
CA LEU A 63 11.02 6.74 9.55
C LEU A 63 11.70 6.05 8.36
N LEU A 64 12.06 4.78 8.47
CA LEU A 64 12.63 4.00 7.38
C LEU A 64 11.61 3.82 6.24
N MET A 65 10.35 3.52 6.56
CA MET A 65 9.28 3.46 5.56
C MET A 65 9.09 4.80 4.84
N ALA A 66 9.11 5.90 5.58
CA ALA A 66 9.00 7.24 5.00
C ALA A 66 10.22 7.61 4.14
N ALA A 67 11.44 7.22 4.55
CA ALA A 67 12.66 7.45 3.78
C ALA A 67 12.66 6.67 2.44
N ALA A 68 12.22 5.40 2.47
CA ALA A 68 12.05 4.60 1.25
C ALA A 68 11.03 5.27 0.30
N ARG A 69 9.91 5.76 0.85
CA ARG A 69 8.86 6.46 0.10
C ARG A 69 9.34 7.78 -0.50
N ALA A 70 10.11 8.57 0.24
CA ALA A 70 10.68 9.82 -0.28
C ALA A 70 11.54 9.58 -1.53
N GLN A 71 12.41 8.56 -1.48
CA GLN A 71 13.24 8.18 -2.63
C GLN A 71 12.37 7.67 -3.80
N HIS A 72 11.38 6.84 -3.49
CA HIS A 72 10.47 6.26 -4.48
C HIS A 72 9.63 7.34 -5.19
N VAL A 73 9.09 8.30 -4.46
CA VAL A 73 8.35 9.43 -5.05
C VAL A 73 9.26 10.24 -5.96
N ALA A 74 10.45 10.58 -5.51
CA ALA A 74 11.38 11.43 -6.25
C ALA A 74 11.91 10.76 -7.54
N GLU A 75 12.20 9.46 -7.51
CA GLU A 75 12.83 8.76 -8.63
C GLU A 75 11.86 8.07 -9.58
N VAL A 76 10.68 7.68 -9.10
CA VAL A 76 9.75 6.85 -9.88
C VAL A 76 8.41 7.52 -10.08
N VAL A 77 7.71 7.88 -9.00
CA VAL A 77 6.31 8.30 -9.10
C VAL A 77 6.18 9.69 -9.75
N ALA A 78 6.82 10.70 -9.16
CA ALA A 78 6.71 12.08 -9.64
C ALA A 78 7.22 12.26 -11.09
N PRO A 79 8.36 11.68 -11.51
CA PRO A 79 8.79 11.75 -12.91
C PRO A 79 7.82 11.08 -13.89
N ALA A 80 7.23 9.94 -13.53
CA ALA A 80 6.26 9.26 -14.37
C ALA A 80 4.99 10.11 -14.56
N LEU A 81 4.45 10.65 -13.47
CA LEU A 81 3.27 11.53 -13.50
C LEU A 81 3.54 12.80 -14.30
N ALA A 82 4.71 13.43 -14.13
CA ALA A 82 5.12 14.61 -14.88
C ALA A 82 5.25 14.33 -16.38
N ALA A 83 5.62 13.11 -16.75
CA ALA A 83 5.66 12.64 -18.15
C ALA A 83 4.28 12.26 -18.71
N GLY A 84 3.19 12.50 -17.97
CA GLY A 84 1.83 12.16 -18.38
C GLY A 84 1.51 10.65 -18.30
N ARG A 85 2.33 9.87 -17.61
CA ARG A 85 2.14 8.43 -17.45
C ARG A 85 1.41 8.14 -16.14
N ASP A 86 0.38 7.30 -16.22
CA ASP A 86 -0.31 6.80 -15.03
C ASP A 86 0.64 5.90 -14.21
N VAL A 87 0.45 5.91 -12.89
CA VAL A 87 1.22 5.08 -11.93
C VAL A 87 0.25 4.25 -11.09
N VAL A 88 0.53 2.97 -10.94
CA VAL A 88 -0.15 2.08 -9.98
C VAL A 88 0.90 1.57 -8.98
N SER A 89 0.72 1.93 -7.71
CA SER A 89 1.59 1.47 -6.62
C SER A 89 0.91 0.41 -5.78
N ASP A 90 1.60 -0.70 -5.57
CA ASP A 90 1.26 -1.66 -4.51
C ASP A 90 1.72 -1.09 -3.19
N ARG A 91 0.80 -0.58 -2.39
CA ARG A 91 0.95 0.21 -1.17
C ARG A 91 1.43 1.66 -1.39
N TYR A 92 1.04 2.52 -0.46
CA TYR A 92 1.50 3.90 -0.32
C TYR A 92 1.33 4.38 1.13
N VAL A 93 1.06 5.66 1.34
CA VAL A 93 0.94 6.29 2.66
C VAL A 93 -0.09 5.61 3.57
N ALA A 94 -1.22 5.14 3.03
CA ALA A 94 -2.26 4.48 3.81
C ALA A 94 -1.74 3.21 4.52
N SER A 95 -0.82 2.46 3.88
CA SER A 95 -0.12 1.36 4.56
C SER A 95 0.64 1.83 5.80
N SER A 96 1.39 2.94 5.72
CA SER A 96 2.09 3.45 6.91
C SER A 96 1.13 3.90 8.01
N VAL A 97 0.02 4.52 7.66
CA VAL A 97 -1.01 4.91 8.65
C VAL A 97 -1.58 3.66 9.32
N ALA A 98 -1.97 2.64 8.55
CA ALA A 98 -2.53 1.41 9.08
C ALA A 98 -1.52 0.64 9.95
N TYR A 99 -0.31 0.39 9.45
CA TYR A 99 0.69 -0.45 10.10
C TYR A 99 1.42 0.29 11.23
N GLN A 100 2.00 1.47 10.96
CA GLN A 100 2.78 2.21 11.96
C GLN A 100 1.90 3.09 12.84
N GLY A 101 0.87 3.73 12.27
CA GLY A 101 -0.05 4.60 13.01
C GLY A 101 -0.90 3.82 14.00
N TYR A 102 -1.71 2.90 13.49
CA TYR A 102 -2.63 2.09 14.29
C TYR A 102 -1.95 0.83 14.84
N GLY A 103 -1.36 0.01 13.99
CA GLY A 103 -0.76 -1.27 14.39
C GLY A 103 0.36 -1.12 15.42
N ARG A 104 1.31 -0.19 15.22
CA ARG A 104 2.40 0.11 16.17
C ARG A 104 2.03 1.15 17.23
N GLY A 105 0.82 1.74 17.16
CA GLY A 105 0.34 2.70 18.14
C GLY A 105 1.07 4.06 18.12
N LEU A 106 1.65 4.47 17.01
CA LEU A 106 2.33 5.77 16.91
C LEU A 106 1.37 6.94 16.70
N GLY A 107 0.09 6.66 16.40
CA GLY A 107 -0.92 7.64 16.06
C GLY A 107 -0.91 8.01 14.58
N ALA A 108 -2.11 8.11 13.99
CA ALA A 108 -2.30 8.41 12.58
C ALA A 108 -1.70 9.76 12.19
N ASP A 109 -1.96 10.81 12.98
CA ASP A 109 -1.50 12.18 12.69
C ASP A 109 0.03 12.30 12.63
N ALA A 110 0.73 11.65 13.57
CA ALA A 110 2.19 11.66 13.59
C ALA A 110 2.78 10.97 12.34
N VAL A 111 2.19 9.83 11.96
CA VAL A 111 2.62 9.10 10.76
C VAL A 111 2.28 9.87 9.48
N LEU A 112 1.10 10.49 9.41
CA LEU A 112 0.72 11.35 8.29
C LEU A 112 1.66 12.54 8.13
N ALA A 113 2.03 13.21 9.21
CA ALA A 113 2.95 14.36 9.17
C ALA A 113 4.31 13.99 8.57
N VAL A 114 4.89 12.86 9.03
CA VAL A 114 6.16 12.34 8.50
C VAL A 114 6.04 11.98 7.01
N ASN A 115 4.96 11.32 6.63
CA ASN A 115 4.74 10.93 5.24
C ASN A 115 4.43 12.12 4.32
N ARG A 116 3.72 13.13 4.82
CA ARG A 116 3.50 14.39 4.06
C ARG A 116 4.83 15.07 3.73
N PHE A 117 5.75 15.11 4.68
CA PHE A 117 7.11 15.60 4.42
C PHE A 117 7.83 14.71 3.39
N ALA A 118 7.78 13.39 3.54
CA ALA A 118 8.46 12.44 2.67
C ALA A 118 7.98 12.47 1.20
N THR A 119 6.70 12.81 0.97
CA THR A 119 6.08 12.78 -0.36
C THR A 119 5.92 14.16 -1.00
N ASP A 120 6.38 15.22 -0.33
CA ASP A 120 6.06 16.61 -0.70
C ASP A 120 4.55 16.85 -0.90
N GLY A 121 3.75 16.15 -0.08
CA GLY A 121 2.30 16.20 -0.12
C GLY A 121 1.64 15.46 -1.28
N LEU A 122 2.39 14.72 -2.10
CA LEU A 122 1.81 13.92 -3.19
C LEU A 122 0.86 12.86 -2.62
N GLN A 123 -0.36 12.84 -3.13
CA GLN A 123 -1.41 11.88 -2.78
C GLN A 123 -1.90 11.14 -4.01
N PRO A 124 -2.36 9.90 -3.89
CA PRO A 124 -3.02 9.21 -4.99
C PRO A 124 -4.37 9.87 -5.34
N ASP A 125 -4.71 9.85 -6.61
CA ASP A 125 -6.03 10.25 -7.11
C ASP A 125 -7.09 9.26 -6.67
N LEU A 126 -6.75 7.96 -6.65
CA LEU A 126 -7.60 6.86 -6.19
C LEU A 126 -6.82 5.90 -5.29
N VAL A 127 -7.50 5.37 -4.29
CA VAL A 127 -7.02 4.26 -3.45
C VAL A 127 -7.97 3.08 -3.62
N VAL A 128 -7.45 1.96 -4.07
CA VAL A 128 -8.20 0.70 -4.20
C VAL A 128 -7.90 -0.17 -2.98
N LEU A 129 -8.85 -0.29 -2.08
CA LEU A 129 -8.76 -1.16 -0.91
C LEU A 129 -9.29 -2.55 -1.26
N ILE A 130 -8.42 -3.55 -1.27
CA ILE A 130 -8.82 -4.95 -1.43
C ILE A 130 -9.07 -5.56 -0.06
N THR A 131 -10.32 -5.87 0.21
CA THR A 131 -10.76 -6.55 1.44
C THR A 131 -10.84 -8.05 1.21
N ILE A 132 -10.62 -8.83 2.27
CA ILE A 132 -10.64 -10.29 2.21
C ILE A 132 -11.06 -10.87 3.56
N ASP A 133 -11.68 -12.04 3.54
CA ASP A 133 -11.93 -12.81 4.75
C ASP A 133 -10.64 -13.20 5.45
N ALA A 134 -10.53 -12.98 6.75
CA ALA A 134 -9.32 -13.28 7.54
C ALA A 134 -8.85 -14.72 7.37
N ARG A 135 -9.79 -15.69 7.31
CA ARG A 135 -9.46 -17.11 7.07
C ARG A 135 -8.84 -17.37 5.71
N VAL A 136 -9.22 -16.58 4.70
CA VAL A 136 -8.65 -16.68 3.34
C VAL A 136 -7.27 -16.02 3.32
N ALA A 137 -7.11 -14.86 3.98
CA ALA A 137 -5.83 -14.17 4.10
C ALA A 137 -4.76 -15.09 4.72
N VAL A 138 -5.03 -15.69 5.86
CA VAL A 138 -4.11 -16.62 6.54
C VAL A 138 -3.68 -17.79 5.63
N ARG A 139 -4.61 -18.39 4.86
CA ARG A 139 -4.25 -19.47 3.93
C ARG A 139 -3.36 -19.02 2.77
N ARG A 140 -3.43 -17.73 2.37
CA ARG A 140 -2.65 -17.19 1.26
C ARG A 140 -1.25 -16.75 1.68
N LEU A 141 -1.03 -16.39 2.94
CA LEU A 141 0.26 -15.94 3.47
C LEU A 141 1.32 -17.05 3.50
N GLY A 142 0.92 -18.32 3.73
CA GLY A 142 1.87 -19.42 3.85
C GLY A 142 2.61 -19.43 5.19
N GLU A 143 3.79 -20.09 5.22
CA GLU A 143 4.60 -20.28 6.45
C GLU A 143 5.78 -19.28 6.52
N ASP A 144 6.24 -18.75 5.40
CA ASP A 144 7.40 -17.84 5.31
C ASP A 144 6.96 -16.38 5.52
N LEU A 145 6.60 -16.05 6.75
CA LEU A 145 6.14 -14.70 7.13
C LEU A 145 7.31 -13.74 7.35
N ASP A 146 7.19 -12.53 6.82
CA ASP A 146 8.10 -11.45 7.17
C ASP A 146 7.85 -10.93 8.60
N ARG A 147 8.74 -10.05 9.08
CA ARG A 147 8.69 -9.53 10.45
C ARG A 147 7.40 -8.79 10.79
N ILE A 148 6.81 -8.10 9.84
CA ILE A 148 5.57 -7.34 10.05
C ILE A 148 4.37 -8.29 10.04
N GLU A 149 4.37 -9.29 9.18
CA GLU A 149 3.35 -10.35 9.13
C GLU A 149 3.34 -11.19 10.42
N GLN A 150 4.50 -11.33 11.09
CA GLN A 150 4.65 -12.02 12.38
C GLN A 150 4.18 -11.19 13.60
N ALA A 151 3.69 -9.96 13.42
CA ALA A 151 3.34 -9.06 14.55
C ALA A 151 2.11 -9.51 15.36
N GLY A 152 1.39 -10.54 14.93
CA GLY A 152 0.30 -11.18 15.66
C GLY A 152 -1.10 -10.63 15.35
N ASP A 153 -2.11 -11.37 15.81
CA ASP A 153 -3.52 -11.16 15.41
C ASP A 153 -4.08 -9.79 15.80
N ALA A 154 -3.73 -9.28 16.98
CA ALA A 154 -4.19 -7.98 17.44
C ALA A 154 -3.67 -6.84 16.57
N PHE A 155 -2.41 -6.95 16.11
CA PHE A 155 -1.80 -6.01 15.19
C PHE A 155 -2.51 -6.05 13.81
N GLN A 156 -2.73 -7.24 13.27
CA GLN A 156 -3.41 -7.41 11.98
C GLN A 156 -4.86 -6.92 12.04
N ALA A 157 -5.57 -7.16 13.15
CA ALA A 157 -6.92 -6.64 13.36
C ALA A 157 -6.95 -5.11 13.38
N ALA A 158 -5.98 -4.47 14.05
CA ALA A 158 -5.86 -3.01 14.06
C ALA A 158 -5.59 -2.44 12.65
N VAL A 159 -4.75 -3.10 11.85
CA VAL A 159 -4.46 -2.73 10.46
C VAL A 159 -5.73 -2.80 9.60
N VAL A 160 -6.49 -3.88 9.69
CA VAL A 160 -7.75 -4.05 8.94
C VAL A 160 -8.78 -2.99 9.32
N ALA A 161 -8.94 -2.73 10.64
CA ALA A 161 -9.84 -1.69 11.13
C ALA A 161 -9.44 -0.31 10.61
N ALA A 162 -8.15 0.03 10.64
CA ALA A 162 -7.63 1.30 10.15
C ALA A 162 -7.92 1.52 8.66
N TYR A 163 -7.73 0.50 7.82
CA TYR A 163 -8.09 0.60 6.40
C TYR A 163 -9.59 0.85 6.20
N SER A 164 -10.44 0.19 6.98
CA SER A 164 -11.89 0.37 6.89
C SER A 164 -12.30 1.77 7.32
N GLU A 165 -11.69 2.32 8.38
CA GLU A 165 -11.90 3.67 8.86
C GLU A 165 -11.49 4.71 7.79
N MET A 166 -10.27 4.63 7.28
CA MET A 166 -9.78 5.53 6.22
C MET A 166 -10.66 5.50 4.96
N ALA A 167 -11.13 4.32 4.55
CA ALA A 167 -12.01 4.20 3.40
C ALA A 167 -13.39 4.81 3.63
N ALA A 168 -13.91 4.73 4.85
CA ALA A 168 -15.18 5.35 5.23
C ALA A 168 -15.10 6.88 5.34
N GLU A 169 -13.94 7.41 5.73
CA GLU A 169 -13.70 8.86 5.86
C GLU A 169 -13.61 9.59 4.51
N ASP A 170 -13.08 8.93 3.47
CA ASP A 170 -12.92 9.55 2.13
C ASP A 170 -13.47 8.64 1.00
N PRO A 171 -14.79 8.39 0.96
CA PRO A 171 -15.39 7.53 -0.07
C PRO A 171 -15.27 8.11 -1.50
N ALA A 172 -14.91 9.39 -1.62
CA ALA A 172 -14.66 10.01 -2.91
C ALA A 172 -13.35 9.53 -3.54
N ARG A 173 -12.35 9.20 -2.74
CA ARG A 173 -11.04 8.72 -3.20
C ARG A 173 -10.88 7.22 -3.06
N TRP A 174 -11.57 6.58 -2.13
CA TRP A 174 -11.42 5.17 -1.85
C TRP A 174 -12.45 4.31 -2.59
N LEU A 175 -11.95 3.21 -3.16
CA LEU A 175 -12.76 2.17 -3.81
C LEU A 175 -12.54 0.87 -3.03
N VAL A 176 -13.57 0.40 -2.33
CA VAL A 176 -13.50 -0.87 -1.59
C VAL A 176 -13.93 -1.99 -2.52
N VAL A 177 -13.06 -2.97 -2.71
CA VAL A 177 -13.26 -4.11 -3.60
C VAL A 177 -13.12 -5.42 -2.83
N ASP A 178 -14.10 -6.31 -2.99
CA ASP A 178 -14.03 -7.66 -2.44
C ASP A 178 -12.96 -8.48 -3.16
N GLY A 179 -11.94 -8.91 -2.42
CA GLY A 179 -10.80 -9.73 -2.86
C GLY A 179 -11.03 -11.24 -2.77
N ASN A 180 -12.22 -11.69 -2.38
CA ASN A 180 -12.57 -13.10 -2.41
C ASN A 180 -12.88 -13.56 -3.84
N GLY A 181 -12.46 -14.79 -4.18
CA GLY A 181 -12.65 -15.38 -5.51
C GLY A 181 -11.34 -15.67 -6.23
N THR A 182 -11.43 -15.94 -7.53
CA THR A 182 -10.27 -16.15 -8.39
C THR A 182 -9.54 -14.85 -8.72
N ILE A 183 -8.31 -14.93 -9.21
CA ILE A 183 -7.53 -13.75 -9.59
C ILE A 183 -8.27 -12.93 -10.66
N GLU A 184 -8.89 -13.61 -11.62
CA GLU A 184 -9.61 -13.01 -12.75
C GLU A 184 -10.90 -12.30 -12.30
N GLU A 185 -11.65 -12.91 -11.38
CA GLU A 185 -12.86 -12.31 -10.81
C GLU A 185 -12.56 -11.03 -10.03
N VAL A 186 -11.48 -11.06 -9.22
CA VAL A 186 -11.04 -9.87 -8.47
C VAL A 186 -10.53 -8.80 -9.43
N ALA A 187 -9.73 -9.18 -10.45
CA ALA A 187 -9.23 -8.25 -11.45
C ALA A 187 -10.37 -7.55 -12.22
N ALA A 188 -11.42 -8.28 -12.56
CA ALA A 188 -12.60 -7.70 -13.21
C ALA A 188 -13.30 -6.67 -12.31
N ARG A 189 -13.47 -6.97 -10.99
CA ARG A 189 -14.04 -6.04 -10.02
C ARG A 189 -13.20 -4.78 -9.84
N VAL A 190 -11.87 -4.94 -9.68
CA VAL A 190 -10.92 -3.82 -9.56
C VAL A 190 -10.99 -2.93 -10.81
N ALA A 191 -10.92 -3.53 -11.99
CA ALA A 191 -10.98 -2.79 -13.24
C ALA A 191 -12.30 -2.03 -13.40
N ALA A 192 -13.45 -2.67 -13.13
CA ALA A 192 -14.75 -2.02 -13.22
C ALA A 192 -14.88 -0.85 -12.24
N ALA A 193 -14.41 -0.99 -10.99
CA ALA A 193 -14.44 0.06 -9.99
C ALA A 193 -13.59 1.27 -10.39
N VAL A 194 -12.36 1.03 -10.87
CA VAL A 194 -11.43 2.09 -11.29
C VAL A 194 -11.94 2.79 -12.55
N GLU A 195 -12.34 2.05 -13.59
CA GLU A 195 -12.84 2.63 -14.83
C GLU A 195 -14.15 3.44 -14.62
N GLY A 196 -15.00 2.98 -13.71
CA GLY A 196 -16.21 3.71 -13.33
C GLY A 196 -15.93 5.06 -12.66
N ARG A 197 -14.79 5.19 -11.97
CA ARG A 197 -14.40 6.42 -11.28
C ARG A 197 -13.58 7.37 -12.16
N LEU A 198 -12.88 6.85 -13.16
CA LEU A 198 -12.01 7.63 -14.05
C LEU A 198 -12.75 8.28 -15.24
N ARG A 199 -14.05 7.97 -15.41
CA ARG A 199 -14.93 8.60 -16.41
C ARG A 199 -15.45 9.95 -15.90
#